data_6fe8f7b869b0b26a5a71153b1b7efae4
#
_entry.id   6fe8f7b869b0b26a5a71153b1b7efae4
#
_cell.length_a   1.000
_cell.length_b   1.000
_cell.length_c   1.000
_cell.angle_alpha   90.00
_cell.angle_beta   90.00
_cell.angle_gamma   90.00
#
_symmetry.space_group_name_H-M   'P 1'
#
loop_
_entity.id
_entity.type
_entity.pdbx_description
1 polymer ?
#
loop_
_entity_poly.entity_id
_entity_poly.type
_entity_poly.pdbx_seq_one_letter_code
_entity_poly.pdbx_strand_id
1 'polypeptide(L)'
;TEGDLLPLDAKFYNFSVKEVKSDGSREVTYADTGYAAAGTIELLDGAYPEFVASTEITSFTSAQGPLTNTSGSIDARPGINNNKALHTIAVYTKNFSGSMRVQGTMSSTPGSGDWFDITMDGEASATNTFSNSTTVTNYNFTGVFHNIRFTWSNDSSNTGVIDRILYRQ
;
A
#
# COMPACT_ATOMS: atom_id res chain seq x y z
N THR A 1 2.73 -22.20 -18.59
CA THR A 1 2.03 -22.38 -17.29
C THR A 1 2.06 -21.08 -16.52
N GLU A 2 1.23 -20.91 -15.51
CA GLU A 2 1.19 -19.72 -14.65
C GLU A 2 2.58 -19.38 -14.09
N GLY A 3 3.35 -20.39 -13.66
CA GLY A 3 4.70 -20.19 -13.16
C GLY A 3 5.70 -19.65 -14.19
N ASP A 4 5.43 -19.82 -15.48
CA ASP A 4 6.29 -19.30 -16.54
C ASP A 4 6.10 -17.81 -16.80
N LEU A 5 4.95 -17.23 -16.36
CA LEU A 5 4.62 -15.82 -16.52
C LEU A 5 5.03 -14.97 -15.32
N LEU A 6 5.19 -15.56 -14.14
CA LEU A 6 5.55 -14.85 -12.90
C LEU A 6 6.80 -13.96 -12.99
N PRO A 7 7.86 -14.31 -13.74
CA PRO A 7 9.03 -13.46 -13.86
C PRO A 7 8.88 -12.34 -14.92
N LEU A 8 7.72 -12.22 -15.57
CA LEU A 8 7.49 -11.22 -16.58
C LEU A 8 6.83 -9.98 -15.99
N ASP A 9 7.34 -8.80 -16.32
CA ASP A 9 6.71 -7.54 -15.97
C ASP A 9 5.41 -7.33 -16.76
N ALA A 10 4.47 -6.58 -16.15
CA ALA A 10 3.26 -6.13 -16.84
C ALA A 10 3.63 -5.17 -17.97
N LYS A 11 3.45 -5.60 -19.20
CA LYS A 11 3.64 -4.83 -20.43
C LYS A 11 3.18 -5.61 -21.67
N PHE A 12 3.30 -4.98 -22.82
CA PHE A 12 3.08 -5.66 -24.08
C PHE A 12 4.28 -6.51 -24.50
N TYR A 13 4.02 -7.75 -24.84
CA TYR A 13 5.01 -8.69 -25.35
C TYR A 13 4.63 -9.12 -26.76
N ASN A 14 5.63 -9.23 -27.64
CA ASN A 14 5.43 -9.87 -28.93
C ASN A 14 5.54 -11.39 -28.78
N PHE A 15 4.63 -12.11 -29.43
CA PHE A 15 4.66 -13.57 -29.43
C PHE A 15 4.61 -14.12 -30.84
N SER A 16 5.13 -15.34 -31.01
CA SER A 16 4.99 -16.11 -32.23
C SER A 16 4.59 -17.54 -31.91
N VAL A 17 3.74 -18.11 -32.74
CA VAL A 17 3.38 -19.52 -32.63
C VAL A 17 4.16 -20.29 -33.69
N LYS A 18 4.93 -21.30 -33.26
CA LYS A 18 5.73 -22.16 -34.14
C LYS A 18 5.30 -23.59 -33.95
N GLU A 19 5.01 -24.24 -35.06
CA GLU A 19 4.86 -25.69 -35.09
C GLU A 19 6.25 -26.34 -35.04
N VAL A 20 6.40 -27.34 -34.19
CA VAL A 20 7.59 -28.20 -34.18
C VAL A 20 7.21 -29.51 -34.84
N LYS A 21 7.75 -29.76 -36.06
CA LYS A 21 7.50 -31.00 -36.78
C LYS A 21 8.26 -32.17 -36.19
N SER A 22 7.87 -33.36 -36.59
CA SER A 22 8.49 -34.60 -36.08
C SER A 22 9.98 -34.75 -36.41
N ASP A 23 10.46 -34.04 -37.45
CA ASP A 23 11.87 -33.95 -37.82
C ASP A 23 12.66 -32.87 -37.06
N GLY A 24 12.02 -32.19 -36.09
CA GLY A 24 12.60 -31.12 -35.29
C GLY A 24 12.63 -29.75 -36.00
N SER A 25 12.19 -29.67 -37.23
CA SER A 25 12.05 -28.39 -37.94
C SER A 25 10.94 -27.55 -37.29
N ARG A 26 11.09 -26.22 -37.36
CA ARG A 26 10.12 -25.27 -36.81
C ARG A 26 9.55 -24.41 -37.91
N GLU A 27 8.24 -24.32 -37.98
CA GLU A 27 7.52 -23.48 -38.93
C GLU A 27 6.64 -22.49 -38.16
N VAL A 28 6.65 -21.21 -38.58
CA VAL A 28 5.77 -20.21 -38.01
C VAL A 28 4.36 -20.44 -38.55
N THR A 29 3.45 -20.84 -37.69
CA THR A 29 2.04 -21.11 -38.04
C THR A 29 1.16 -19.88 -37.98
N TYR A 30 1.58 -18.89 -37.23
CA TYR A 30 0.89 -17.60 -37.12
C TYR A 30 1.91 -16.46 -37.24
N ALA A 31 1.75 -15.62 -38.22
CA ALA A 31 2.57 -14.42 -38.42
C ALA A 31 1.67 -13.24 -38.85
N ASP A 32 1.86 -12.11 -38.21
CA ASP A 32 1.34 -10.84 -38.72
C ASP A 32 2.22 -10.39 -39.89
N THR A 33 1.64 -10.26 -41.06
CA THR A 33 2.35 -9.92 -42.30
C THR A 33 2.98 -8.54 -42.32
N GLY A 34 2.65 -7.67 -41.36
CA GLY A 34 3.18 -6.32 -41.24
C GLY A 34 4.49 -6.18 -40.47
N TYR A 35 4.80 -7.10 -39.53
CA TYR A 35 5.90 -6.93 -38.57
C TYR A 35 6.79 -8.15 -38.37
N ALA A 36 6.69 -9.17 -39.12
CA ALA A 36 7.46 -10.43 -38.98
C ALA A 36 7.34 -11.09 -37.58
N ALA A 37 6.66 -10.48 -36.67
CA ALA A 37 6.29 -11.01 -35.38
C ALA A 37 4.78 -11.30 -35.38
N ALA A 38 4.36 -12.22 -34.59
CA ALA A 38 3.09 -12.85 -34.84
C ALA A 38 1.92 -12.21 -34.13
N GLY A 39 2.13 -11.40 -33.16
CA GLY A 39 1.07 -10.72 -32.42
C GLY A 39 1.58 -10.11 -31.15
N THR A 40 0.73 -9.33 -30.53
CA THR A 40 1.01 -8.68 -29.25
C THR A 40 0.07 -9.24 -28.20
N ILE A 41 0.62 -9.66 -27.08
CA ILE A 41 -0.13 -10.02 -25.88
C ILE A 41 0.19 -8.99 -24.80
N GLU A 42 -0.84 -8.48 -24.18
CA GLU A 42 -0.71 -7.62 -23.01
C GLU A 42 -0.68 -8.51 -21.77
N LEU A 43 0.42 -8.46 -21.03
CA LEU A 43 0.45 -8.98 -19.69
C LEU A 43 0.02 -7.85 -18.75
N LEU A 44 -1.11 -8.04 -18.11
CA LEU A 44 -1.59 -7.17 -17.04
C LEU A 44 -1.07 -7.70 -15.71
N ASP A 45 -0.84 -6.79 -14.78
CA ASP A 45 -0.66 -7.15 -13.37
C ASP A 45 -1.85 -7.98 -12.92
N GLY A 46 -1.55 -9.14 -12.44
CA GLY A 46 -2.43 -10.30 -12.38
C GLY A 46 -3.85 -10.11 -11.87
N ALA A 47 -4.73 -10.94 -12.36
CA ALA A 47 -6.07 -11.16 -11.82
C ALA A 47 -6.05 -11.75 -10.39
N TYR A 48 -4.92 -12.23 -9.93
CA TYR A 48 -4.72 -12.72 -8.58
C TYR A 48 -3.98 -11.66 -7.78
N PRO A 49 -4.57 -11.16 -6.68
CA PRO A 49 -3.88 -10.22 -5.82
C PRO A 49 -2.60 -10.88 -5.30
N GLU A 50 -1.45 -10.30 -5.64
CA GLU A 50 -0.21 -10.66 -4.99
C GLU A 50 -0.38 -10.44 -3.49
N PHE A 51 -0.02 -11.43 -2.67
CA PHE A 51 -0.06 -11.27 -1.23
C PHE A 51 1.01 -10.27 -0.81
N VAL A 52 0.61 -9.03 -0.59
CA VAL A 52 1.47 -8.00 -0.01
C VAL A 52 1.30 -8.05 1.51
N ALA A 53 2.39 -8.29 2.22
CA ALA A 53 2.39 -8.23 3.67
C ALA A 53 2.06 -6.82 4.16
N SER A 54 1.34 -6.71 5.27
CA SER A 54 1.10 -5.41 5.91
C SER A 54 2.42 -4.82 6.41
N THR A 55 2.59 -3.52 6.25
CA THR A 55 3.70 -2.78 6.87
C THR A 55 3.42 -2.64 8.36
N GLU A 56 4.32 -3.14 9.21
CA GLU A 56 4.24 -2.99 10.65
C GLU A 56 5.02 -1.77 11.12
N ILE A 57 4.37 -0.90 11.89
CA ILE A 57 4.95 0.30 12.46
C ILE A 57 5.02 0.12 13.98
N THR A 58 6.23 -0.02 14.51
CA THR A 58 6.54 -0.16 15.94
C THR A 58 7.54 0.89 16.42
N SER A 59 8.23 1.56 15.49
CA SER A 59 9.23 2.57 15.79
C SER A 59 8.65 3.97 15.62
N PHE A 60 8.71 4.76 16.68
CA PHE A 60 8.12 6.10 16.72
C PHE A 60 9.14 7.09 17.21
N THR A 61 9.18 8.26 16.59
CA THR A 61 9.98 9.37 17.06
C THR A 61 9.13 10.21 18.00
N SER A 62 9.52 10.27 19.26
CA SER A 62 8.91 11.22 20.21
C SER A 62 9.42 12.63 19.94
N ALA A 63 8.51 13.55 19.65
CA ALA A 63 8.86 14.97 19.72
C ALA A 63 9.02 15.37 21.18
N GLN A 64 9.99 16.27 21.47
CA GLN A 64 10.11 16.85 22.82
C GLN A 64 8.90 17.74 23.09
N GLY A 65 8.09 17.38 24.05
CA GLY A 65 6.85 18.09 24.41
C GLY A 65 5.81 17.14 24.98
N PRO A 66 4.57 17.55 25.12
CA PRO A 66 3.51 16.63 25.51
C PRO A 66 3.49 15.50 24.50
N LEU A 67 3.80 14.32 24.95
CA LEU A 67 4.02 13.01 24.35
C LEU A 67 3.44 12.81 22.92
N THR A 68 3.85 13.64 21.97
CA THR A 68 3.46 13.49 20.57
C THR A 68 4.45 12.58 19.89
N ASN A 69 3.96 11.51 19.32
CA ASN A 69 4.73 10.54 18.58
C ASN A 69 4.42 10.66 17.08
N THR A 70 5.41 10.41 16.26
CA THR A 70 5.24 10.40 14.80
C THR A 70 5.95 9.18 14.23
N SER A 71 5.30 8.46 13.34
CA SER A 71 5.95 7.42 12.55
C SER A 71 6.88 8.04 11.51
N GLY A 72 7.78 7.24 10.96
CA GLY A 72 8.46 7.58 9.71
C GLY A 72 7.47 7.75 8.56
N SER A 73 7.97 8.28 7.45
CA SER A 73 7.24 8.32 6.17
C SER A 73 7.11 6.91 5.61
N ILE A 74 5.91 6.54 5.18
CA ILE A 74 5.56 5.22 4.66
C ILE A 74 5.07 5.41 3.23
N ASP A 75 5.60 4.61 2.30
CA ASP A 75 5.13 4.61 0.92
C ASP A 75 3.63 4.24 0.87
N ALA A 76 2.85 5.07 0.21
CA ALA A 76 1.40 4.95 0.11
C ALA A 76 0.91 5.00 -1.33
N ARG A 77 1.80 4.75 -2.29
CA ARG A 77 1.43 4.63 -3.69
C ARG A 77 0.47 3.45 -3.85
N PRO A 78 -0.61 3.62 -4.63
CA PRO A 78 -1.54 2.52 -4.88
C PRO A 78 -0.80 1.27 -5.34
N GLY A 79 -1.06 0.16 -4.66
CA GLY A 79 -0.46 -1.12 -5.01
C GLY A 79 -0.91 -1.64 -6.38
N ILE A 80 -0.25 -2.66 -6.84
CA ILE A 80 -0.42 -3.32 -8.13
C ILE A 80 -1.85 -3.86 -8.34
N ASN A 81 -2.58 -4.11 -7.26
CA ASN A 81 -3.85 -4.84 -7.29
C ASN A 81 -5.08 -3.98 -7.61
N ASN A 82 -4.91 -2.81 -8.18
CA ASN A 82 -6.02 -1.93 -8.61
C ASN A 82 -7.12 -1.79 -7.54
N ASN A 83 -6.72 -1.63 -6.29
CA ASN A 83 -7.58 -1.58 -5.11
C ASN A 83 -8.38 -0.27 -4.95
N LYS A 84 -8.45 0.54 -6.00
CA LYS A 84 -9.11 1.87 -6.02
C LYS A 84 -8.50 2.84 -5.00
N ALA A 85 -7.22 2.72 -4.73
CA ALA A 85 -6.50 3.50 -3.73
C ALA A 85 -7.11 3.38 -2.31
N LEU A 86 -7.56 2.18 -1.95
CA LEU A 86 -8.05 1.85 -0.62
C LEU A 86 -6.86 1.55 0.30
N HIS A 87 -6.84 2.22 1.44
CA HIS A 87 -5.88 1.99 2.51
C HIS A 87 -6.59 1.43 3.72
N THR A 88 -6.00 0.44 4.36
CA THR A 88 -6.52 -0.19 5.58
C THR A 88 -5.47 -0.14 6.67
N ILE A 89 -5.86 0.25 7.86
CA ILE A 89 -5.01 0.26 9.05
C ILE A 89 -5.65 -0.51 10.19
N ALA A 90 -4.82 -1.15 11.00
CA ALA A 90 -5.22 -1.75 12.29
C ALA A 90 -4.34 -1.17 13.38
N VAL A 91 -4.96 -0.51 14.35
CA VAL A 91 -4.29 0.17 15.47
C VAL A 91 -4.44 -0.68 16.72
N TYR A 92 -3.33 -1.11 17.29
CA TYR A 92 -3.27 -1.92 18.51
C TYR A 92 -2.94 -1.02 19.69
N THR A 93 -3.84 -0.97 20.66
CA THR A 93 -3.69 -0.12 21.85
C THR A 93 -3.59 -0.92 23.13
N LYS A 94 -2.89 -0.36 24.13
CA LYS A 94 -2.81 -0.87 25.51
C LYS A 94 -3.03 0.28 26.48
N ASN A 95 -4.18 0.29 27.14
CA ASN A 95 -4.62 1.33 28.10
C ASN A 95 -4.44 2.76 27.54
N PHE A 96 -4.52 2.92 26.23
CA PHE A 96 -4.23 4.18 25.56
C PHE A 96 -5.38 5.17 25.71
N SER A 97 -5.07 6.38 26.24
CA SER A 97 -5.93 7.54 26.17
C SER A 97 -5.18 8.65 25.45
N GLY A 98 -5.83 9.23 24.46
CA GLY A 98 -5.19 10.23 23.61
C GLY A 98 -5.85 10.36 22.26
N SER A 99 -5.15 10.94 21.31
CA SER A 99 -5.63 11.12 19.94
C SER A 99 -4.63 10.64 18.90
N MET A 100 -5.13 10.18 17.78
CA MET A 100 -4.34 9.77 16.62
C MET A 100 -4.86 10.43 15.33
N ARG A 101 -3.96 10.70 14.41
CA ARG A 101 -4.25 11.17 13.05
C ARG A 101 -3.44 10.37 12.04
N VAL A 102 -4.02 10.21 10.87
CA VAL A 102 -3.30 9.80 9.66
C VAL A 102 -3.03 11.04 8.85
N GLN A 103 -1.80 11.22 8.39
CA GLN A 103 -1.41 12.33 7.52
C GLN A 103 -0.89 11.80 6.18
N GLY A 104 -1.30 12.45 5.11
CA GLY A 104 -0.84 12.17 3.76
C GLY A 104 -0.02 13.30 3.18
N THR A 105 0.74 12.97 2.14
CA THR A 105 1.46 13.95 1.32
C THR A 105 1.53 13.51 -0.14
N MET A 106 1.53 14.50 -1.03
CA MET A 106 1.75 14.28 -2.47
C MET A 106 3.23 14.49 -2.86
N SER A 107 4.06 14.94 -1.92
CA SER A 107 5.48 15.16 -2.15
C SER A 107 6.27 13.86 -2.08
N SER A 108 7.19 13.66 -3.02
CA SER A 108 8.15 12.54 -2.97
C SER A 108 9.24 12.73 -1.91
N THR A 109 9.49 13.99 -1.52
CA THR A 109 10.49 14.40 -0.51
C THR A 109 9.85 15.40 0.44
N PRO A 110 8.93 14.94 1.34
CA PRO A 110 8.11 15.84 2.12
C PRO A 110 8.90 16.58 3.19
N GLY A 111 8.78 17.89 3.21
CA GLY A 111 9.16 18.74 4.33
C GLY A 111 8.09 18.75 5.42
N SER A 112 8.32 19.48 6.50
CA SER A 112 7.38 19.55 7.64
C SER A 112 6.01 20.12 7.29
N GLY A 113 5.94 21.01 6.31
CA GLY A 113 4.70 21.68 5.87
C GLY A 113 3.91 20.96 4.77
N ASP A 114 4.39 19.82 4.27
CA ASP A 114 3.78 19.11 3.12
C ASP A 114 2.73 18.08 3.53
N TRP A 115 2.45 17.97 4.81
CA TRP A 115 1.55 16.97 5.38
C TRP A 115 0.16 17.57 5.67
N PHE A 116 -0.88 16.85 5.28
CA PHE A 116 -2.26 17.18 5.58
C PHE A 116 -2.96 16.00 6.26
N ASP A 117 -3.91 16.33 7.14
CA ASP A 117 -4.67 15.32 7.88
C ASP A 117 -5.69 14.63 6.95
N ILE A 118 -5.82 13.31 7.09
CA ILE A 118 -6.77 12.46 6.35
C ILE A 118 -7.91 12.08 7.29
N THR A 119 -9.15 12.33 6.87
CA THR A 119 -10.33 11.80 7.57
C THR A 119 -10.58 10.37 7.12
N MET A 120 -10.66 9.45 8.07
CA MET A 120 -10.92 8.04 7.78
C MET A 120 -12.40 7.81 7.50
N ASP A 121 -12.71 6.75 6.75
CA ASP A 121 -14.08 6.43 6.31
C ASP A 121 -14.98 6.19 7.55
N GLY A 122 -16.12 6.88 7.57
CA GLY A 122 -17.07 6.79 8.67
C GLY A 122 -16.77 7.70 9.87
N GLU A 123 -15.62 8.39 9.88
CA GLU A 123 -15.26 9.30 10.95
C GLU A 123 -15.69 10.74 10.63
N ALA A 124 -16.13 11.47 11.65
CA ALA A 124 -16.54 12.87 11.51
C ALA A 124 -15.35 13.85 11.54
N SER A 125 -14.18 13.38 11.94
CA SER A 125 -12.96 14.17 12.13
C SER A 125 -11.73 13.40 11.71
N ALA A 126 -10.71 14.09 11.24
CA ALA A 126 -9.39 13.50 11.02
C ALA A 126 -8.66 13.13 12.32
N THR A 127 -9.15 13.61 13.47
CA THR A 127 -8.61 13.27 14.79
C THR A 127 -9.48 12.19 15.43
N ASN A 128 -8.89 11.03 15.67
CA ASN A 128 -9.54 9.91 16.33
C ASN A 128 -9.09 9.87 17.78
N THR A 129 -10.06 9.84 18.71
CA THR A 129 -9.82 9.87 20.15
C THR A 129 -10.02 8.50 20.78
N PHE A 130 -9.17 8.16 21.73
CA PHE A 130 -9.19 6.91 22.48
C PHE A 130 -9.30 7.22 23.98
N SER A 131 -10.09 6.43 24.70
CA SER A 131 -10.25 6.54 26.15
C SER A 131 -10.00 5.18 26.78
N ASN A 132 -8.88 5.04 27.48
CA ASN A 132 -8.44 3.80 28.14
C ASN A 132 -8.59 2.56 27.26
N SER A 133 -8.21 2.71 26.00
CA SER A 133 -8.41 1.68 24.98
C SER A 133 -7.37 0.56 25.10
N THR A 134 -7.84 -0.69 25.16
CA THR A 134 -7.01 -1.89 25.05
C THR A 134 -7.68 -2.82 24.04
N THR A 135 -7.54 -2.52 22.78
CA THR A 135 -8.20 -3.22 21.68
C THR A 135 -7.44 -3.05 20.37
N VAL A 136 -7.93 -3.73 19.33
CA VAL A 136 -7.56 -3.50 17.94
C VAL A 136 -8.71 -2.76 17.25
N THR A 137 -8.43 -1.59 16.72
CA THR A 137 -9.39 -0.80 15.95
C THR A 137 -8.91 -0.72 14.51
N ASN A 138 -9.77 -1.05 13.57
CA ASN A 138 -9.47 -0.94 12.14
C ASN A 138 -10.16 0.28 11.54
N TYR A 139 -9.48 0.92 10.59
CA TYR A 139 -9.98 2.03 9.80
C TYR A 139 -9.62 1.85 8.34
N ASN A 140 -10.45 2.42 7.48
CA ASN A 140 -10.19 2.53 6.04
C ASN A 140 -10.18 4.01 5.64
N PHE A 141 -9.47 4.31 4.56
CA PHE A 141 -9.56 5.59 3.86
C PHE A 141 -9.16 5.40 2.40
N THR A 142 -9.58 6.32 1.54
CA THR A 142 -9.28 6.29 0.12
C THR A 142 -8.53 7.54 -0.30
N GLY A 143 -7.64 7.40 -1.26
CA GLY A 143 -6.91 8.52 -1.85
C GLY A 143 -5.60 8.09 -2.47
N VAL A 144 -5.06 8.94 -3.33
CA VAL A 144 -3.75 8.73 -3.96
C VAL A 144 -2.75 9.63 -3.27
N PHE A 145 -1.85 9.04 -2.50
CA PHE A 145 -0.80 9.74 -1.77
C PHE A 145 0.56 9.22 -2.22
N HIS A 146 1.59 10.03 -2.12
CA HIS A 146 2.97 9.54 -2.29
C HIS A 146 3.44 8.83 -1.02
N ASN A 147 3.22 9.48 0.13
CA ASN A 147 3.52 8.90 1.42
C ASN A 147 2.41 9.20 2.43
N ILE A 148 2.33 8.37 3.45
CA ILE A 148 1.55 8.62 4.66
C ILE A 148 2.44 8.55 5.90
N ARG A 149 1.93 9.07 7.01
CA ARG A 149 2.49 8.89 8.35
C ARG A 149 1.39 8.89 9.40
N PHE A 150 1.70 8.36 10.56
CA PHE A 150 0.82 8.38 11.71
C PHE A 150 1.37 9.32 12.77
N THR A 151 0.50 10.13 13.36
CA THR A 151 0.84 10.98 14.50
C THR A 151 -0.17 10.74 15.61
N TRP A 152 0.30 10.69 16.86
CA TRP A 152 -0.58 10.57 18.00
C TRP A 152 0.02 11.21 19.24
N SER A 153 -0.85 11.59 20.16
CA SER A 153 -0.47 12.14 21.46
C SER A 153 -1.26 11.45 22.55
N ASN A 154 -0.56 11.14 23.64
CA ASN A 154 -1.21 10.69 24.87
C ASN A 154 -1.82 11.88 25.60
N ASP A 155 -2.91 11.65 26.32
CA ASP A 155 -3.38 12.58 27.33
C ASP A 155 -2.33 12.71 28.44
N SER A 156 -2.22 13.89 29.02
CA SER A 156 -1.11 14.29 29.89
C SER A 156 -0.85 13.41 31.12
N SER A 157 -1.79 12.56 31.51
CA SER A 157 -1.68 11.63 32.64
C SER A 157 -1.70 10.15 32.24
N ASN A 158 -1.78 9.86 30.94
CA ASN A 158 -1.95 8.48 30.48
C ASN A 158 -0.60 7.83 30.16
N THR A 159 -0.36 6.64 30.73
CA THR A 159 0.82 5.81 30.50
C THR A 159 0.61 4.73 29.46
N GLY A 160 -0.60 4.62 28.89
CA GLY A 160 -0.93 3.67 27.84
C GLY A 160 -0.24 4.02 26.52
N VAL A 161 -0.21 3.08 25.60
CA VAL A 161 0.55 3.18 24.36
C VAL A 161 -0.26 2.69 23.16
N ILE A 162 0.08 3.20 21.98
CA ILE A 162 -0.17 2.50 20.75
C ILE A 162 1.00 1.50 20.60
N ASP A 163 0.68 0.21 20.68
CA ASP A 163 1.66 -0.87 20.69
C ASP A 163 2.26 -1.07 19.29
N ARG A 164 1.40 -1.06 18.29
CA ARG A 164 1.77 -1.12 16.87
C ARG A 164 0.63 -0.66 15.96
N ILE A 165 0.97 -0.32 14.74
CA ILE A 165 0.01 -0.07 13.67
C ILE A 165 0.38 -0.98 12.50
N LEU A 166 -0.59 -1.72 11.98
CA LEU A 166 -0.45 -2.45 10.72
C LEU A 166 -1.10 -1.62 9.62
N TYR A 167 -0.39 -1.42 8.52
CA TYR A 167 -0.86 -0.68 7.37
C TYR A 167 -0.81 -1.53 6.10
N ARG A 168 -1.86 -1.44 5.29
CA ARG A 168 -1.97 -2.10 3.99
C ARG A 168 -2.62 -1.17 2.97
N GLN A 169 -2.09 -1.22 1.74
CA GLN A 169 -2.61 -0.57 0.54
C GLN A 169 -2.88 -1.58 -0.57
#